data_db27be1c7eda3cbf8bd97b560b9bb8fe
#
_entry.id   db27be1c7eda3cbf8bd97b560b9bb8fe
#
_cell.length_a   1.000
_cell.length_b   1.000
_cell.length_c   1.000
_cell.angle_alpha   90.00
_cell.angle_beta   90.00
_cell.angle_gamma   90.00
#
_symmetry.space_group_name_H-M   'P 1'
#
loop_
_entity.id
_entity.type
_entity.pdbx_description
1 polymer ?
#
loop_
_entity_poly.entity_id
_entity_poly.type
_entity_poly.pdbx_seq_one_letter_code
_entity_poly.pdbx_strand_id
1 'polypeptide(L)'
;MKIHDVQQGTPEWLELRLGVPTASELDQLIAPSTLQIRKGEMPASYIARKLAERWLGRSVETASSWAMEQGSILESEARPLLSIRLGVEIRTVGFVTTDDGLFGASPDGLLDDGSGVEIKCPLPATHFKYLMSGEVPPDYALQCQGGMYATGAKRWTFMSYCRGAPPLIVDVARDERAQEAIEVAVQWFAEQSIIAYARILELNGVAPVRAASNTDRNTGDMDPFATLPIPGEVA
;
A
#
# COMPACT_ATOMS: atom_id res chain seq x y z
N MET A 1 12.13 -7.09 -5.03
CA MET A 1 10.68 -7.15 -4.75
C MET A 1 10.17 -8.58 -4.75
N LYS A 2 9.13 -8.88 -3.97
CA LYS A 2 8.39 -10.15 -4.00
C LYS A 2 6.97 -9.90 -4.48
N ILE A 3 6.48 -10.71 -5.41
CA ILE A 3 5.09 -10.66 -5.89
C ILE A 3 4.34 -11.81 -5.23
N HIS A 4 3.24 -11.48 -4.57
CA HIS A 4 2.33 -12.44 -3.96
C HIS A 4 1.13 -12.63 -4.88
N ASP A 5 1.01 -13.84 -5.44
CA ASP A 5 -0.07 -14.19 -6.39
C ASP A 5 -1.33 -14.57 -5.62
N VAL A 6 -2.04 -13.56 -5.14
CA VAL A 6 -3.32 -13.67 -4.43
C VAL A 6 -4.32 -12.73 -5.08
N GLN A 7 -5.60 -13.01 -4.97
CA GLN A 7 -6.63 -12.10 -5.46
C GLN A 7 -6.86 -10.97 -4.44
N GLN A 8 -6.85 -9.72 -4.89
CA GLN A 8 -7.17 -8.56 -4.05
C GLN A 8 -8.58 -8.68 -3.46
N GLY A 9 -8.74 -8.26 -2.21
CA GLY A 9 -10.00 -8.33 -1.48
C GLY A 9 -10.30 -9.67 -0.81
N THR A 10 -9.46 -10.71 -1.02
CA THR A 10 -9.62 -12.01 -0.34
C THR A 10 -9.02 -11.99 1.07
N PRO A 11 -9.39 -12.95 1.94
CA PRO A 11 -8.77 -13.09 3.26
C PRO A 11 -7.25 -13.23 3.20
N GLU A 12 -6.74 -13.98 2.23
CA GLU A 12 -5.31 -14.21 2.03
C GLU A 12 -4.57 -12.90 1.69
N TRP A 13 -5.18 -12.06 0.86
CA TRP A 13 -4.64 -10.74 0.54
C TRP A 13 -4.65 -9.80 1.76
N LEU A 14 -5.71 -9.84 2.56
CA LEU A 14 -5.78 -9.07 3.81
C LEU A 14 -4.69 -9.53 4.79
N GLU A 15 -4.46 -10.84 4.90
CA GLU A 15 -3.45 -11.41 5.78
C GLU A 15 -2.03 -10.92 5.44
N LEU A 16 -1.67 -10.88 4.15
CA LEU A 16 -0.38 -10.36 3.69
C LEU A 16 -0.13 -8.89 4.05
N ARG A 17 -1.19 -8.12 4.27
CA ARG A 17 -1.14 -6.68 4.57
C ARG A 17 -1.11 -6.35 6.06
N LEU A 18 -1.35 -7.38 6.94
CA LEU A 18 -1.43 -7.17 8.39
C LEU A 18 -0.14 -6.59 8.95
N GLY A 19 -0.22 -5.41 9.53
CA GLY A 19 0.90 -4.74 10.15
C GLY A 19 1.93 -4.14 9.17
N VAL A 20 1.73 -4.27 7.86
CA VAL A 20 2.63 -3.74 6.83
C VAL A 20 2.13 -2.37 6.36
N PRO A 21 2.97 -1.33 6.35
CA PRO A 21 2.62 -0.06 5.73
C PRO A 21 2.54 -0.21 4.22
N THR A 22 1.54 0.44 3.60
CA THR A 22 1.26 0.25 2.17
C THR A 22 1.22 1.56 1.40
N ALA A 23 1.44 1.48 0.09
CA ALA A 23 1.46 2.63 -0.81
C ALA A 23 0.18 3.48 -0.72
N SER A 24 -0.99 2.84 -0.58
CA SER A 24 -2.29 3.52 -0.47
C SER A 24 -2.50 4.26 0.85
N GLU A 25 -1.63 4.04 1.84
CA GLU A 25 -1.73 4.63 3.18
C GLU A 25 -0.51 5.51 3.53
N LEU A 26 0.35 5.79 2.55
CA LEU A 26 1.54 6.64 2.76
C LEU A 26 1.20 8.03 3.26
N ASP A 27 0.04 8.56 2.89
CA ASP A 27 -0.46 9.85 3.38
C ASP A 27 -0.66 9.89 4.90
N GLN A 28 -0.79 8.74 5.57
CA GLN A 28 -0.84 8.62 7.02
C GLN A 28 0.53 8.91 7.66
N LEU A 29 1.62 8.64 6.93
CA LEU A 29 3.00 8.81 7.40
C LEU A 29 3.65 10.07 6.84
N ILE A 30 3.41 10.39 5.57
CA ILE A 30 4.06 11.47 4.83
C ILE A 30 3.02 12.50 4.41
N ALA A 31 3.33 13.77 4.59
CA ALA A 31 2.52 14.85 4.01
C ALA A 31 2.81 14.98 2.51
N PRO A 32 1.84 14.71 1.59
CA PRO A 32 2.11 14.61 0.16
C PRO A 32 2.68 15.88 -0.45
N SER A 33 2.32 17.05 0.09
CA SER A 33 2.77 18.36 -0.42
C SER A 33 4.20 18.73 -0.04
N THR A 34 4.72 18.18 1.07
CA THR A 34 6.05 18.54 1.60
C THR A 34 7.03 17.38 1.60
N LEU A 35 6.55 16.15 1.43
CA LEU A 35 7.28 14.90 1.54
C LEU A 35 7.95 14.71 2.93
N GLN A 36 7.43 15.38 3.96
CA GLN A 36 7.92 15.24 5.33
C GLN A 36 7.07 14.25 6.12
N ILE A 37 7.72 13.53 7.04
CA ILE A 37 7.01 12.69 8.01
C ILE A 37 6.03 13.56 8.80
N ARG A 38 4.78 13.11 8.87
CA ARG A 38 3.74 13.78 9.64
C ARG A 38 4.07 13.74 11.13
N LYS A 39 3.60 14.74 11.84
CA LYS A 39 3.70 14.83 13.31
C LYS A 39 2.31 14.73 13.92
N GLY A 40 2.26 14.31 15.19
CA GLY A 40 1.03 14.28 15.99
C GLY A 40 0.26 12.97 15.86
N GLU A 41 -1.06 13.05 15.94
CA GLU A 41 -1.95 11.92 16.16
C GLU A 41 -2.07 10.98 14.94
N MET A 42 -2.01 11.50 13.72
CA MET A 42 -2.25 10.70 12.52
C MET A 42 -1.25 9.54 12.36
N PRO A 43 0.07 9.77 12.36
CA PRO A 43 1.02 8.66 12.28
C PRO A 43 1.02 7.76 13.51
N ALA A 44 0.74 8.30 14.71
CA ALA A 44 0.63 7.50 15.92
C ALA A 44 -0.56 6.54 15.87
N SER A 45 -1.72 7.01 15.43
CA SER A 45 -2.91 6.18 15.22
C SER A 45 -2.69 5.13 14.14
N TYR A 46 -1.97 5.47 13.07
CA TYR A 46 -1.62 4.53 12.01
C TYR A 46 -0.72 3.39 12.53
N ILE A 47 0.33 3.71 13.29
CA ILE A 47 1.21 2.73 13.93
C ILE A 47 0.40 1.84 14.88
N ALA A 48 -0.43 2.42 15.75
CA ALA A 48 -1.26 1.68 16.69
C ALA A 48 -2.20 0.70 15.96
N ARG A 49 -2.81 1.12 14.85
CA ARG A 49 -3.66 0.27 14.02
C ARG A 49 -2.88 -0.90 13.42
N LYS A 50 -1.73 -0.65 12.81
CA LYS A 50 -0.87 -1.69 12.22
C LYS A 50 -0.35 -2.68 13.27
N LEU A 51 -0.01 -2.22 14.47
CA LEU A 51 0.33 -3.08 15.60
C LEU A 51 -0.85 -3.93 16.06
N ALA A 52 -2.05 -3.36 16.14
CA ALA A 52 -3.26 -4.10 16.51
C ALA A 52 -3.60 -5.18 15.47
N GLU A 53 -3.50 -4.89 14.17
CA GLU A 53 -3.67 -5.86 13.09
C GLU A 53 -2.72 -7.05 13.26
N ARG A 54 -1.45 -6.75 13.49
CA ARG A 54 -0.43 -7.77 13.71
C ARG A 54 -0.68 -8.59 14.97
N TRP A 55 -1.00 -7.91 16.08
CA TRP A 55 -1.26 -8.56 17.37
C TRP A 55 -2.46 -9.48 17.32
N LEU A 56 -3.53 -9.04 16.67
CA LEU A 56 -4.78 -9.79 16.60
C LEU A 56 -4.84 -10.79 15.44
N GLY A 57 -3.89 -10.73 14.51
CA GLY A 57 -3.87 -11.57 13.30
C GLY A 57 -5.07 -11.34 12.37
N ARG A 58 -5.66 -10.14 12.37
CA ARG A 58 -6.80 -9.76 11.54
C ARG A 58 -6.83 -8.26 11.30
N SER A 59 -7.44 -7.86 10.17
CA SER A 59 -7.70 -6.44 9.93
C SER A 59 -8.61 -5.87 11.03
N VAL A 60 -8.27 -4.67 11.48
CA VAL A 60 -9.08 -3.89 12.42
C VAL A 60 -9.85 -2.76 11.73
N GLU A 61 -9.72 -2.63 10.40
CA GLU A 61 -10.55 -1.72 9.63
C GLU A 61 -11.98 -2.24 9.55
N THR A 62 -12.93 -1.33 9.72
CA THR A 62 -14.35 -1.64 9.54
C THR A 62 -14.66 -1.80 8.05
N ALA A 63 -15.57 -2.74 7.78
CA ALA A 63 -16.00 -3.19 6.46
C ALA A 63 -16.13 -2.08 5.39
N SER A 64 -15.87 -2.48 4.15
CA SER A 64 -15.99 -1.67 2.95
C SER A 64 -17.30 -0.88 2.90
N SER A 65 -17.17 0.41 2.63
CA SER A 65 -18.31 1.24 2.32
C SER A 65 -18.86 0.93 0.93
N TRP A 66 -20.14 1.25 0.67
CA TRP A 66 -20.75 1.20 -0.67
C TRP A 66 -19.85 1.83 -1.75
N ALA A 67 -19.11 2.90 -1.41
CA ALA A 67 -18.20 3.56 -2.32
C ALA A 67 -17.01 2.68 -2.75
N MET A 68 -16.49 1.84 -1.85
CA MET A 68 -15.43 0.88 -2.17
C MET A 68 -15.94 -0.23 -3.10
N GLU A 69 -17.14 -0.74 -2.86
CA GLU A 69 -17.78 -1.74 -3.71
C GLU A 69 -18.04 -1.18 -5.13
N GLN A 70 -18.57 0.04 -5.24
CA GLN A 70 -18.77 0.70 -6.53
C GLN A 70 -17.42 0.98 -7.23
N GLY A 71 -16.38 1.35 -6.48
CA GLY A 71 -15.01 1.52 -7.00
C GLY A 71 -14.50 0.25 -7.65
N SER A 72 -14.64 -0.89 -7.00
CA SER A 72 -14.20 -2.20 -7.51
C SER A 72 -14.94 -2.61 -8.80
N ILE A 73 -16.26 -2.36 -8.89
CA ILE A 73 -17.05 -2.64 -10.10
C ILE A 73 -16.54 -1.77 -11.27
N LEU A 74 -16.37 -0.48 -11.06
CA LEU A 74 -15.91 0.44 -12.11
C LEU A 74 -14.46 0.19 -12.52
N GLU A 75 -13.62 -0.27 -11.62
CA GLU A 75 -12.24 -0.65 -11.93
C GLU A 75 -12.16 -1.80 -12.92
N SER A 76 -13.09 -2.78 -12.82
CA SER A 76 -13.18 -3.88 -13.79
C SER A 76 -13.50 -3.42 -15.22
N GLU A 77 -14.14 -2.26 -15.39
CA GLU A 77 -14.39 -1.62 -16.68
C GLU A 77 -13.22 -0.71 -17.11
N ALA A 78 -12.61 -0.02 -16.14
CA ALA A 78 -11.55 0.93 -16.40
C ALA A 78 -10.25 0.26 -16.86
N ARG A 79 -9.89 -0.90 -16.28
CA ARG A 79 -8.64 -1.60 -16.59
C ARG A 79 -8.56 -2.06 -18.07
N PRO A 80 -9.59 -2.73 -18.66
CA PRO A 80 -9.58 -3.05 -20.09
C PRO A 80 -9.51 -1.80 -20.98
N LEU A 81 -10.21 -0.72 -20.62
CA LEU A 81 -10.12 0.54 -21.35
C LEU A 81 -8.70 1.10 -21.31
N LEU A 82 -8.04 1.07 -20.14
CA LEU A 82 -6.65 1.52 -20.01
C LEU A 82 -5.70 0.66 -20.86
N SER A 83 -5.87 -0.66 -20.83
CA SER A 83 -5.10 -1.59 -21.66
C SER A 83 -5.21 -1.25 -23.17
N ILE A 84 -6.42 -1.00 -23.65
CA ILE A 84 -6.65 -0.58 -25.03
C ILE A 84 -5.97 0.77 -25.34
N ARG A 85 -6.07 1.74 -24.43
CA ARG A 85 -5.48 3.07 -24.59
C ARG A 85 -3.96 3.06 -24.64
N LEU A 86 -3.35 2.20 -23.82
CA LEU A 86 -1.89 2.04 -23.77
C LEU A 86 -1.37 1.11 -24.88
N GLY A 87 -2.23 0.26 -25.46
CA GLY A 87 -1.85 -0.73 -26.45
C GLY A 87 -1.02 -1.88 -25.86
N VAL A 88 -1.15 -2.13 -24.54
CA VAL A 88 -0.41 -3.16 -23.80
C VAL A 88 -1.32 -3.93 -22.87
N GLU A 89 -0.93 -5.16 -22.53
CA GLU A 89 -1.63 -5.95 -21.54
C GLU A 89 -1.34 -5.43 -20.13
N ILE A 90 -2.37 -5.38 -19.27
CA ILE A 90 -2.25 -5.04 -17.87
C ILE A 90 -2.49 -6.32 -17.06
N ARG A 91 -1.43 -6.87 -16.50
CA ARG A 91 -1.51 -8.06 -15.65
C ARG A 91 -1.92 -7.68 -14.23
N THR A 92 -2.98 -8.28 -13.73
CA THR A 92 -3.39 -8.11 -12.34
C THR A 92 -2.40 -8.80 -11.40
N VAL A 93 -2.13 -8.16 -10.26
CA VAL A 93 -1.32 -8.73 -9.18
C VAL A 93 -2.02 -8.48 -7.84
N GLY A 94 -1.80 -9.36 -6.88
CA GLY A 94 -2.44 -9.23 -5.57
C GLY A 94 -1.74 -8.22 -4.68
N PHE A 95 -0.52 -8.55 -4.30
CA PHE A 95 0.29 -7.73 -3.41
C PHE A 95 1.76 -7.82 -3.78
N VAL A 96 2.48 -6.74 -3.67
CA VAL A 96 3.92 -6.67 -3.92
C VAL A 96 4.58 -6.11 -2.67
N THR A 97 5.69 -6.72 -2.23
CA THR A 97 6.50 -6.20 -1.12
C THR A 97 7.92 -5.89 -1.57
N THR A 98 8.57 -4.99 -0.83
CA THR A 98 10.02 -4.86 -0.84
C THR A 98 10.68 -6.19 -0.44
N ASP A 99 11.97 -6.38 -0.76
CA ASP A 99 12.68 -7.64 -0.47
C ASP A 99 12.75 -7.95 1.04
N ASP A 100 12.82 -6.91 1.87
CA ASP A 100 12.79 -6.97 3.34
C ASP A 100 11.38 -7.14 3.92
N GLY A 101 10.33 -6.98 3.09
CA GLY A 101 8.94 -7.08 3.53
C GLY A 101 8.43 -5.92 4.38
N LEU A 102 9.23 -4.85 4.56
CA LEU A 102 8.86 -3.73 5.41
C LEU A 102 7.82 -2.79 4.80
N PHE A 103 7.59 -2.90 3.50
CA PHE A 103 6.64 -2.07 2.78
C PHE A 103 5.96 -2.84 1.66
N GLY A 104 4.71 -2.49 1.36
CA GLY A 104 3.96 -3.17 0.31
C GLY A 104 3.08 -2.24 -0.54
N ALA A 105 2.66 -2.77 -1.69
CA ALA A 105 1.71 -2.14 -2.59
C ALA A 105 0.76 -3.17 -3.19
N SER A 106 -0.46 -2.76 -3.48
CA SER A 106 -1.42 -3.53 -4.28
C SER A 106 -1.71 -2.75 -5.56
N PRO A 107 -0.87 -2.89 -6.59
CA PRO A 107 -1.12 -2.22 -7.87
C PRO A 107 -2.42 -2.71 -8.51
N ASP A 108 -3.13 -1.84 -9.21
CA ASP A 108 -4.28 -2.26 -10.02
C ASP A 108 -3.85 -3.05 -11.26
N GLY A 109 -2.56 -3.05 -11.55
CA GLY A 109 -1.90 -3.94 -12.49
C GLY A 109 -0.44 -3.60 -12.70
N LEU A 110 0.29 -4.55 -13.31
CA LEU A 110 1.66 -4.37 -13.79
C LEU A 110 1.74 -4.59 -15.29
N LEU A 111 2.63 -3.87 -15.95
CA LEU A 111 2.96 -4.02 -17.36
C LEU A 111 4.21 -4.89 -17.53
N ASP A 112 4.45 -5.39 -18.73
CA ASP A 112 5.59 -6.25 -19.02
C ASP A 112 6.94 -5.58 -18.82
N ASP A 113 7.00 -4.25 -18.91
CA ASP A 113 8.23 -3.47 -18.65
C ASP A 113 8.48 -3.21 -17.15
N GLY A 114 7.65 -3.76 -16.28
CA GLY A 114 7.72 -3.63 -14.84
C GLY A 114 7.07 -2.34 -14.29
N SER A 115 6.56 -1.46 -15.15
CA SER A 115 5.76 -0.31 -14.70
C SER A 115 4.40 -0.77 -14.19
N GLY A 116 3.77 0.04 -13.34
CA GLY A 116 2.47 -0.29 -12.79
C GLY A 116 1.39 0.72 -13.15
N VAL A 117 0.17 0.39 -12.80
CA VAL A 117 -0.99 1.25 -12.98
C VAL A 117 -1.73 1.45 -11.66
N GLU A 118 -2.30 2.65 -11.52
CA GLU A 118 -3.19 3.04 -10.41
C GLU A 118 -4.47 3.60 -11.01
N ILE A 119 -5.60 2.97 -10.71
CA ILE A 119 -6.91 3.32 -11.25
C ILE A 119 -7.79 3.84 -10.12
N LYS A 120 -8.35 5.02 -10.30
CA LYS A 120 -9.32 5.60 -9.37
C LYS A 120 -10.64 5.84 -10.07
N CYS A 121 -11.72 5.42 -9.41
CA CYS A 121 -13.09 5.60 -9.90
C CYS A 121 -13.86 6.51 -8.94
N PRO A 122 -13.52 7.82 -8.87
CA PRO A 122 -14.15 8.74 -7.95
C PRO A 122 -15.57 9.10 -8.40
N LEU A 123 -16.32 9.76 -7.50
CA LEU A 123 -17.60 10.36 -7.86
C LEU A 123 -17.44 11.37 -9.02
N PRO A 124 -18.47 11.57 -9.86
CA PRO A 124 -18.37 12.42 -11.05
C PRO A 124 -17.81 13.82 -10.79
N ALA A 125 -18.28 14.51 -9.74
CA ALA A 125 -17.79 15.84 -9.43
C ALA A 125 -16.30 15.88 -9.11
N THR A 126 -15.77 14.85 -8.45
CA THR A 126 -14.34 14.71 -8.16
C THR A 126 -13.56 14.39 -9.43
N HIS A 127 -14.07 13.48 -10.26
CA HIS A 127 -13.46 13.16 -11.55
C HIS A 127 -13.31 14.40 -12.45
N PHE A 128 -14.37 15.21 -12.53
CA PHE A 128 -14.33 16.44 -13.32
C PHE A 128 -13.34 17.47 -12.77
N LYS A 129 -13.13 17.55 -11.44
CA LYS A 129 -12.04 18.38 -10.88
C LYS A 129 -10.67 17.91 -11.36
N TYR A 130 -10.45 16.59 -11.44
CA TYR A 130 -9.19 16.03 -11.95
C TYR A 130 -9.02 16.30 -13.45
N LEU A 131 -10.09 16.18 -14.25
CA LEU A 131 -10.06 16.56 -15.66
C LEU A 131 -9.73 18.04 -15.87
N MET A 132 -10.26 18.91 -15.02
CA MET A 132 -10.00 20.37 -15.10
C MET A 132 -8.56 20.72 -14.73
N SER A 133 -7.95 20.02 -13.77
CA SER A 133 -6.54 20.25 -13.43
C SER A 133 -5.57 19.60 -14.42
N GLY A 134 -5.95 18.47 -15.02
CA GLY A 134 -5.06 17.68 -15.87
C GLY A 134 -3.92 17.00 -15.11
N GLU A 135 -3.94 17.03 -13.76
CA GLU A 135 -2.86 16.57 -12.90
C GLU A 135 -3.32 15.43 -11.99
N VAL A 136 -2.36 14.60 -11.57
CA VAL A 136 -2.60 13.58 -10.55
C VAL A 136 -2.73 14.26 -9.19
N PRO A 137 -3.80 14.00 -8.42
CA PRO A 137 -3.90 14.52 -7.06
C PRO A 137 -2.70 14.11 -6.20
N PRO A 138 -2.20 14.99 -5.30
CA PRO A 138 -0.98 14.74 -4.53
C PRO A 138 -0.97 13.42 -3.76
N ASP A 139 -2.10 13.02 -3.18
CA ASP A 139 -2.21 11.77 -2.42
C ASP A 139 -2.02 10.55 -3.35
N TYR A 140 -2.59 10.59 -4.56
CA TYR A 140 -2.42 9.51 -5.53
C TYR A 140 -1.05 9.55 -6.22
N ALA A 141 -0.46 10.74 -6.39
CA ALA A 141 0.91 10.85 -6.84
C ALA A 141 1.86 10.18 -5.84
N LEU A 142 1.67 10.39 -4.53
CA LEU A 142 2.42 9.72 -3.47
C LEU A 142 2.17 8.21 -3.48
N GLN A 143 0.93 7.75 -3.69
CA GLN A 143 0.62 6.33 -3.82
C GLN A 143 1.34 5.69 -5.02
N CYS A 144 1.37 6.35 -6.18
CA CYS A 144 2.15 5.89 -7.34
C CYS A 144 3.64 5.81 -7.04
N GLN A 145 4.20 6.79 -6.31
CA GLN A 145 5.60 6.74 -5.84
C GLN A 145 5.83 5.55 -4.91
N GLY A 146 4.88 5.24 -4.03
CA GLY A 146 4.91 4.05 -3.18
C GLY A 146 4.88 2.74 -3.98
N GLY A 147 4.06 2.67 -5.03
CA GLY A 147 4.06 1.54 -5.97
C GLY A 147 5.43 1.36 -6.63
N MET A 148 6.04 2.46 -7.10
CA MET A 148 7.39 2.44 -7.66
C MET A 148 8.47 2.10 -6.63
N TYR A 149 8.30 2.49 -5.37
CA TYR A 149 9.20 2.11 -4.29
C TYR A 149 9.17 0.60 -4.03
N ALA A 150 7.97 0.01 -3.93
CA ALA A 150 7.80 -1.42 -3.69
C ALA A 150 8.31 -2.29 -4.84
N THR A 151 8.18 -1.81 -6.10
CA THR A 151 8.49 -2.59 -7.31
C THR A 151 9.87 -2.30 -7.92
N GLY A 152 10.47 -1.15 -7.60
CA GLY A 152 11.65 -0.65 -8.29
C GLY A 152 11.37 -0.03 -9.67
N ALA A 153 10.09 0.12 -10.04
CA ALA A 153 9.70 0.70 -11.32
C ALA A 153 10.14 2.16 -11.45
N LYS A 154 10.32 2.61 -12.70
CA LYS A 154 10.74 4.00 -13.01
C LYS A 154 9.58 4.91 -13.41
N ARG A 155 8.41 4.34 -13.66
CA ARG A 155 7.20 5.05 -14.05
C ARG A 155 5.96 4.31 -13.59
N TRP A 156 4.86 5.04 -13.49
CA TRP A 156 3.55 4.53 -13.13
C TRP A 156 2.49 5.25 -13.96
N THR A 157 1.44 4.57 -14.39
CA THR A 157 0.33 5.22 -15.07
C THR A 157 -0.83 5.40 -14.10
N PHE A 158 -1.23 6.63 -13.86
CA PHE A 158 -2.44 6.97 -13.11
C PHE A 158 -3.62 7.11 -14.06
N MET A 159 -4.75 6.54 -13.71
CA MET A 159 -6.02 6.75 -14.41
C MET A 159 -7.12 7.14 -13.44
N SER A 160 -7.81 8.26 -13.73
CA SER A 160 -9.12 8.54 -13.15
C SER A 160 -10.20 8.20 -14.15
N TYR A 161 -11.15 7.36 -13.73
CA TYR A 161 -12.24 6.88 -14.57
C TYR A 161 -13.60 7.22 -13.98
N CYS A 162 -14.50 7.70 -14.83
CA CYS A 162 -15.90 7.88 -14.50
C CYS A 162 -16.73 7.50 -15.73
N ARG A 163 -17.70 6.60 -15.55
CA ARG A 163 -18.56 6.14 -16.66
C ARG A 163 -19.27 7.32 -17.33
N GLY A 164 -19.20 7.40 -18.65
CA GLY A 164 -19.80 8.49 -19.44
C GLY A 164 -18.99 9.76 -19.54
N ALA A 165 -17.78 9.81 -18.96
CA ALA A 165 -16.83 10.92 -19.09
C ALA A 165 -15.52 10.45 -19.75
N PRO A 166 -14.72 11.35 -20.36
CA PRO A 166 -13.38 11.02 -20.83
C PRO A 166 -12.51 10.61 -19.65
N PRO A 167 -11.65 9.56 -19.75
CA PRO A 167 -10.72 9.24 -18.69
C PRO A 167 -9.59 10.28 -18.62
N LEU A 168 -9.11 10.58 -17.42
CA LEU A 168 -7.83 11.24 -17.22
C LEU A 168 -6.75 10.16 -17.11
N ILE A 169 -5.74 10.17 -17.98
CA ILE A 169 -4.61 9.25 -17.95
C ILE A 169 -3.34 10.08 -17.88
N VAL A 170 -2.51 9.85 -16.89
CA VAL A 170 -1.28 10.62 -16.64
C VAL A 170 -0.13 9.66 -16.33
N ASP A 171 0.99 9.83 -17.01
CA ASP A 171 2.21 9.11 -16.68
C ASP A 171 2.94 9.83 -15.54
N VAL A 172 3.22 9.07 -14.48
CA VAL A 172 3.94 9.51 -13.28
C VAL A 172 5.36 8.98 -13.36
N ALA A 173 6.32 9.86 -13.48
CA ALA A 173 7.74 9.50 -13.39
C ALA A 173 8.16 9.28 -11.93
N ARG A 174 9.15 8.42 -11.72
CA ARG A 174 9.79 8.25 -10.42
C ARG A 174 10.45 9.56 -9.99
N ASP A 175 10.12 10.02 -8.80
CA ASP A 175 10.73 11.18 -8.13
C ASP A 175 11.64 10.70 -7.01
N GLU A 176 12.94 10.88 -7.17
CA GLU A 176 13.93 10.39 -6.19
C GLU A 176 13.78 11.06 -4.82
N ARG A 177 13.29 12.29 -4.75
CA ARG A 177 12.98 12.95 -3.47
C ARG A 177 11.82 12.26 -2.76
N ALA A 178 10.79 11.85 -3.51
CA ALA A 178 9.68 11.08 -2.96
C ALA A 178 10.15 9.68 -2.52
N GLN A 179 11.04 9.06 -3.28
CA GLN A 179 11.60 7.75 -2.92
C GLN A 179 12.41 7.81 -1.62
N GLU A 180 13.28 8.81 -1.48
CA GLU A 180 14.04 9.04 -0.24
C GLU A 180 13.10 9.29 0.96
N ALA A 181 12.05 10.10 0.76
CA ALA A 181 11.07 10.36 1.80
C ALA A 181 10.29 9.11 2.21
N ILE A 182 9.95 8.25 1.25
CA ILE A 182 9.28 6.98 1.52
C ILE A 182 10.21 6.05 2.30
N GLU A 183 11.45 5.90 1.88
CA GLU A 183 12.44 5.09 2.58
C GLU A 183 12.60 5.52 4.04
N VAL A 184 12.81 6.82 4.27
CA VAL A 184 12.92 7.37 5.62
C VAL A 184 11.66 7.13 6.45
N ALA A 185 10.47 7.27 5.85
CA ALA A 185 9.22 7.05 6.55
C ALA A 185 8.95 5.58 6.87
N VAL A 186 9.33 4.65 5.98
CA VAL A 186 9.22 3.19 6.21
C VAL A 186 10.14 2.77 7.36
N GLN A 187 11.38 3.23 7.36
CA GLN A 187 12.32 2.95 8.44
C GLN A 187 11.86 3.55 9.77
N TRP A 188 11.42 4.80 9.75
CA TRP A 188 10.85 5.45 10.93
C TRP A 188 9.63 4.70 11.47
N PHE A 189 8.72 4.26 10.58
CA PHE A 189 7.56 3.45 10.97
C PHE A 189 7.98 2.14 11.64
N ALA A 190 8.98 1.45 11.09
CA ALA A 190 9.49 0.21 11.65
C ALA A 190 10.08 0.43 13.06
N GLU A 191 10.92 1.46 13.23
CA GLU A 191 11.51 1.82 14.53
C GLU A 191 10.45 2.16 15.57
N GLN A 192 9.47 3.02 15.22
CA GLN A 192 8.39 3.38 16.14
C GLN A 192 7.51 2.17 16.50
N SER A 193 7.29 1.28 15.55
CA SER A 193 6.54 0.04 15.78
C SER A 193 7.27 -0.90 16.74
N ILE A 194 8.60 -1.02 16.64
CA ILE A 194 9.42 -1.78 17.59
C ILE A 194 9.30 -1.20 18.99
N ILE A 195 9.48 0.11 19.14
CA ILE A 195 9.41 0.80 20.43
C ILE A 195 8.03 0.59 21.08
N ALA A 196 6.97 0.79 20.29
CA ALA A 196 5.61 0.63 20.79
C ALA A 196 5.29 -0.83 21.14
N TYR A 197 5.76 -1.79 20.34
CA TYR A 197 5.59 -3.22 20.60
C TYR A 197 6.31 -3.65 21.86
N ALA A 198 7.55 -3.23 22.07
CA ALA A 198 8.32 -3.48 23.30
C ALA A 198 7.56 -2.94 24.52
N ARG A 199 7.00 -1.74 24.43
CA ARG A 199 6.20 -1.14 25.49
C ARG A 199 4.94 -1.96 25.83
N ILE A 200 4.27 -2.51 24.82
CA ILE A 200 3.10 -3.36 25.02
C ILE A 200 3.49 -4.65 25.75
N LEU A 201 4.64 -5.26 25.38
CA LEU A 201 5.16 -6.46 26.05
C LEU A 201 5.50 -6.21 27.52
N GLU A 202 6.14 -5.08 27.85
CA GLU A 202 6.44 -4.68 29.23
C GLU A 202 5.18 -4.56 30.10
N LEU A 203 4.07 -4.11 29.52
CA LEU A 203 2.83 -3.88 30.25
C LEU A 203 2.12 -5.16 30.67
N ASN A 204 2.25 -6.28 29.96
CA ASN A 204 1.65 -7.58 30.35
C ASN A 204 1.90 -8.72 29.34
N GLY A 205 2.84 -8.61 28.44
CA GLY A 205 2.62 -9.35 27.27
C GLY A 205 3.43 -10.57 27.02
N VAL A 206 2.75 -11.63 26.90
CA VAL A 206 3.20 -12.70 26.02
C VAL A 206 2.68 -12.34 24.64
N ALA A 207 3.56 -12.14 23.67
CA ALA A 207 3.15 -11.98 22.28
C ALA A 207 2.25 -13.16 21.89
N PRO A 208 1.10 -12.93 21.24
CA PRO A 208 0.24 -14.01 20.81
C PRO A 208 1.05 -14.93 19.89
N VAL A 209 1.02 -16.22 20.16
CA VAL A 209 1.53 -17.22 19.23
C VAL A 209 0.64 -17.15 18.01
N ARG A 210 1.15 -16.63 16.92
CA ARG A 210 0.44 -16.62 15.63
C ARG A 210 0.14 -18.08 15.28
N ALA A 211 -1.11 -18.42 15.08
CA ALA A 211 -1.45 -19.69 14.45
C ALA A 211 -0.78 -19.70 13.09
N ALA A 212 0.10 -20.69 12.85
CA ALA A 212 0.81 -20.82 11.59
C ALA A 212 -0.22 -20.85 10.47
N SER A 213 -0.26 -19.80 9.63
CA SER A 213 -1.10 -19.79 8.46
C SER A 213 -0.60 -20.84 7.47
N ASN A 214 -1.49 -21.37 6.64
CA ASN A 214 -1.08 -22.33 5.60
C ASN A 214 -0.07 -21.73 4.60
N THR A 215 0.09 -20.41 4.57
CA THR A 215 1.08 -19.67 3.79
C THR A 215 2.51 -19.82 4.33
N ASP A 216 2.70 -20.05 5.63
CA ASP A 216 4.04 -20.21 6.23
C ASP A 216 4.75 -21.51 5.79
N ARG A 217 4.06 -22.42 5.11
CA ARG A 217 4.62 -23.72 4.73
C ARG A 217 5.36 -23.74 3.40
N ASN A 218 5.26 -22.69 2.56
CA ASN A 218 5.79 -22.74 1.19
C ASN A 218 6.63 -21.54 0.76
N THR A 219 6.76 -20.53 1.56
CA THR A 219 7.63 -19.40 1.32
C THR A 219 8.60 -19.31 2.50
N GLY A 220 9.90 -19.32 2.23
CA GLY A 220 10.92 -19.02 3.24
C GLY A 220 10.84 -17.54 3.67
N ASP A 221 9.62 -17.00 3.77
CA ASP A 221 9.33 -15.63 4.10
C ASP A 221 9.55 -15.42 5.60
N MET A 222 10.66 -14.81 5.92
CA MET A 222 10.86 -14.22 7.25
C MET A 222 9.76 -13.18 7.47
N ASP A 223 9.00 -13.36 8.56
CA ASP A 223 8.21 -12.28 9.14
C ASP A 223 9.14 -11.05 9.26
N PRO A 224 8.89 -9.93 8.57
CA PRO A 224 9.78 -8.77 8.60
C PRO A 224 9.98 -8.21 10.02
N PHE A 225 9.11 -8.58 10.94
CA PHE A 225 9.26 -8.30 12.36
C PHE A 225 9.83 -9.49 13.17
N ALA A 226 10.00 -10.68 12.60
CA ALA A 226 10.69 -11.79 13.29
C ALA A 226 12.19 -11.49 13.51
N THR A 227 12.73 -10.54 12.73
CA THR A 227 14.08 -10.00 12.92
C THR A 227 14.13 -8.86 13.94
N LEU A 228 12.96 -8.42 14.48
CA LEU A 228 12.96 -7.45 15.56
C LEU A 228 13.43 -8.14 16.83
N PRO A 229 14.47 -7.62 17.51
CA PRO A 229 14.95 -8.21 18.75
C PRO A 229 13.80 -8.32 19.75
N ILE A 230 13.60 -9.52 20.28
CA ILE A 230 12.71 -9.72 21.42
C ILE A 230 13.28 -8.90 22.57
N PRO A 231 12.51 -8.02 23.23
CA PRO A 231 13.01 -7.26 24.36
C PRO A 231 13.53 -8.21 25.44
N GLY A 232 14.84 -8.16 25.71
CA GLY A 232 15.54 -9.03 26.67
C GLY A 232 16.72 -9.82 26.12
N GLU A 233 16.95 -9.86 24.81
CA GLU A 233 18.09 -10.52 24.15
C GLU A 233 19.20 -9.55 23.70
N VAL A 234 19.24 -8.35 24.25
CA VAL A 234 20.43 -7.50 24.05
C VAL A 234 21.40 -7.81 25.17
N ALA A 235 22.38 -8.66 24.86
CA ALA A 235 23.55 -8.87 25.69
C ALA A 235 24.56 -7.72 25.51
#